data_dd55675afe318a87bdc0d10d8b86760e
#
_entry.id   dd55675afe318a87bdc0d10d8b86760e
#
_cell.length_a   1.000
_cell.length_b   1.000
_cell.length_c   1.000
_cell.angle_alpha   90.00
_cell.angle_beta   90.00
_cell.angle_gamma   90.00
#
_symmetry.space_group_name_H-M   'P 1'
#
loop_
_entity.id
_entity.type
_entity.pdbx_description
1 polymer ?
#
loop_
_entity_poly.entity_id
_entity_poly.type
_entity_poly.pdbx_seq_one_letter_code
_entity_poly.pdbx_strand_id
1 'polypeptide(L)'
;MTGYAALWCKSSFSFLEGASHPDEYVETAALLGLGAVALTDHDGVYGVVHAHRRAQELGVRLLVGSEISVDDGSQIVLLATDRRGYASLCRLVTRGRLRSEKGRSAVSWDEVCAHSDGVIALWGGERSALVGVVEPLHVAASLKDAFGDRLYAMAARHRRAEEIEEEARLRRRAAHFDIPVAAAVEVLYHSPSRRPLQDVLTCIRHGTRLTTVGRLTRPNAEHALKPPRTFVDLFEDDFAAVSRTSEIAERCTFTLSELRYRYPSERLPDGKTSAEWLRGLTLAGARGRYGERLPADVTRQIEKELALIDELDYCGYFLTMHEIVEYCRRSG
;
A
#
# COMPACT_ATOMS: atom_id res chain seq x y z
N MET A 1 28.49 3.84 2.29
CA MET A 1 27.54 4.69 3.05
C MET A 1 26.38 3.80 3.43
N THR A 2 26.15 3.59 4.72
CA THR A 2 25.05 2.79 5.23
C THR A 2 23.75 3.54 4.97
N GLY A 3 23.03 3.13 3.91
CA GLY A 3 21.70 3.61 3.64
C GLY A 3 20.70 3.02 4.62
N TYR A 4 19.54 3.66 4.81
CA TYR A 4 18.39 3.08 5.47
C TYR A 4 17.20 3.11 4.50
N ALA A 5 16.18 2.31 4.77
CA ALA A 5 14.90 2.36 4.11
C ALA A 5 13.85 3.00 5.03
N ALA A 6 13.09 3.98 4.54
CA ALA A 6 11.96 4.54 5.27
C ALA A 6 10.77 3.58 5.15
N LEU A 7 10.47 2.85 6.24
CA LEU A 7 9.54 1.72 6.22
C LEU A 7 8.09 2.08 6.60
N TRP A 8 7.84 3.28 7.12
CA TRP A 8 6.53 3.69 7.63
C TRP A 8 6.19 5.13 7.21
N CYS A 9 5.65 5.29 6.00
CA CYS A 9 5.28 6.61 5.46
C CYS A 9 3.80 6.63 5.06
N LYS A 10 3.08 7.62 5.60
CA LYS A 10 1.66 7.86 5.33
C LYS A 10 1.49 9.10 4.45
N SER A 11 0.87 8.92 3.30
CA SER A 11 0.58 10.02 2.37
C SER A 11 -0.78 10.68 2.65
N SER A 12 -1.15 11.63 1.81
CA SER A 12 -2.48 12.25 1.81
C SER A 12 -3.64 11.28 1.59
N PHE A 13 -3.35 10.02 1.20
CA PHE A 13 -4.33 8.94 1.14
C PHE A 13 -4.60 8.31 2.52
N SER A 14 -3.78 8.57 3.52
CA SER A 14 -4.12 8.46 4.94
C SER A 14 -4.86 9.72 5.35
N PHE A 15 -6.17 9.75 5.07
CA PHE A 15 -7.00 10.94 5.09
C PHE A 15 -6.96 11.66 6.44
N LEU A 16 -6.64 12.96 6.42
CA LEU A 16 -6.45 13.81 7.59
C LEU A 16 -5.31 13.41 8.54
N GLU A 17 -4.38 12.56 8.06
CA GLU A 17 -3.15 12.19 8.78
C GLU A 17 -1.90 12.61 8.00
N GLY A 18 -1.69 12.06 6.80
CA GLY A 18 -0.55 12.41 5.97
C GLY A 18 -0.72 13.77 5.29
N ALA A 19 0.34 14.58 5.29
CA ALA A 19 0.35 15.93 4.74
C ALA A 19 1.20 16.08 3.47
N SER A 20 1.49 14.98 2.78
CA SER A 20 2.24 14.97 1.52
C SER A 20 1.62 14.01 0.52
N HIS A 21 1.73 14.33 -0.76
CA HIS A 21 1.35 13.43 -1.82
C HIS A 21 2.36 12.26 -1.96
N PRO A 22 1.94 11.11 -2.50
CA PRO A 22 2.82 9.95 -2.66
C PRO A 22 4.08 10.23 -3.50
N ASP A 23 3.97 11.03 -4.55
CA ASP A 23 5.05 11.45 -5.43
C ASP A 23 6.09 12.35 -4.72
N GLU A 24 5.65 13.23 -3.81
CA GLU A 24 6.54 14.08 -3.00
C GLU A 24 7.47 13.25 -2.09
N TYR A 25 7.01 12.09 -1.60
CA TYR A 25 7.86 11.15 -0.84
C TYR A 25 8.95 10.54 -1.71
N VAL A 26 8.59 10.12 -2.90
CA VAL A 26 9.52 9.51 -3.86
C VAL A 26 10.57 10.53 -4.32
N GLU A 27 10.16 11.75 -4.65
CA GLU A 27 11.05 12.85 -5.01
C GLU A 27 12.04 13.17 -3.89
N THR A 28 11.53 13.27 -2.67
CA THR A 28 12.37 13.56 -1.51
C THR A 28 13.32 12.40 -1.21
N ALA A 29 12.88 11.15 -1.34
CA ALA A 29 13.72 9.98 -1.20
C ALA A 29 14.88 9.99 -2.21
N ALA A 30 14.60 10.33 -3.47
CA ALA A 30 15.63 10.51 -4.51
C ALA A 30 16.62 11.60 -4.15
N LEU A 31 16.15 12.78 -3.74
CA LEU A 31 16.98 13.92 -3.32
C LEU A 31 17.88 13.61 -2.13
N LEU A 32 17.38 12.83 -1.18
CA LEU A 32 18.10 12.42 0.02
C LEU A 32 19.00 11.20 -0.21
N GLY A 33 18.93 10.55 -1.36
CA GLY A 33 19.68 9.33 -1.68
C GLY A 33 19.29 8.14 -0.80
N LEU A 34 17.99 8.00 -0.47
CA LEU A 34 17.51 6.86 0.30
C LEU A 34 17.56 5.57 -0.51
N GLY A 35 17.90 4.45 0.13
CA GLY A 35 17.92 3.13 -0.50
C GLY A 35 16.54 2.66 -0.95
N ALA A 36 15.51 2.96 -0.15
CA ALA A 36 14.11 2.64 -0.44
C ALA A 36 13.16 3.50 0.39
N VAL A 37 11.92 3.62 -0.06
CA VAL A 37 10.82 4.24 0.66
C VAL A 37 9.57 3.34 0.58
N ALA A 38 8.94 3.07 1.72
CA ALA A 38 7.68 2.35 1.79
C ALA A 38 6.51 3.34 1.82
N LEU A 39 5.48 3.10 1.02
CA LEU A 39 4.20 3.75 1.20
C LEU A 39 3.27 2.81 1.97
N THR A 40 2.89 3.23 3.18
CA THR A 40 2.13 2.43 4.14
C THR A 40 0.92 3.21 4.65
N ASP A 41 0.09 3.65 3.72
CA ASP A 41 -1.13 4.39 4.04
C ASP A 41 -2.08 3.59 4.93
N HIS A 42 -2.87 4.31 5.71
CA HIS A 42 -3.80 3.76 6.69
C HIS A 42 -4.94 2.99 6.00
N ASP A 43 -5.02 1.68 6.29
CA ASP A 43 -6.03 0.76 5.77
C ASP A 43 -6.24 0.82 4.26
N GLY A 44 -5.16 1.00 3.48
CA GLY A 44 -5.29 1.08 2.04
C GLY A 44 -3.98 1.20 1.28
N VAL A 45 -4.06 0.98 -0.03
CA VAL A 45 -2.94 1.07 -0.97
C VAL A 45 -3.24 2.04 -2.13
N TYR A 46 -4.14 2.99 -1.91
CA TYR A 46 -4.67 3.86 -2.97
C TYR A 46 -3.61 4.80 -3.58
N GLY A 47 -2.67 5.28 -2.76
CA GLY A 47 -1.60 6.19 -3.18
C GLY A 47 -0.46 5.53 -3.96
N VAL A 48 -0.37 4.20 -3.91
CA VAL A 48 0.78 3.44 -4.43
C VAL A 48 0.99 3.64 -5.94
N VAL A 49 -0.09 3.82 -6.72
CA VAL A 49 0.02 4.02 -8.18
C VAL A 49 0.75 5.33 -8.52
N HIS A 50 0.45 6.42 -7.79
CA HIS A 50 1.12 7.71 -7.96
C HIS A 50 2.61 7.59 -7.60
N ALA A 51 2.91 7.01 -6.43
CA ALA A 51 4.28 6.76 -6.00
C ALA A 51 5.05 5.88 -6.99
N HIS A 52 4.42 4.81 -7.51
CA HIS A 52 5.05 3.87 -8.43
C HIS A 52 5.49 4.54 -9.74
N ARG A 53 4.60 5.33 -10.35
CA ARG A 53 4.95 6.07 -11.58
C ARG A 53 6.18 6.97 -11.35
N ARG A 54 6.16 7.72 -10.25
CA ARG A 54 7.25 8.62 -9.92
C ARG A 54 8.54 7.88 -9.56
N ALA A 55 8.42 6.73 -8.88
CA ALA A 55 9.54 5.87 -8.53
C ALA A 55 10.24 5.29 -9.77
N GLN A 56 9.47 4.89 -10.79
CA GLN A 56 10.04 4.45 -12.07
C GLN A 56 10.81 5.55 -12.78
N GLU A 57 10.29 6.78 -12.82
CA GLU A 57 10.94 7.94 -13.45
C GLU A 57 12.26 8.30 -12.76
N LEU A 58 12.33 8.20 -11.45
CA LEU A 58 13.49 8.63 -10.64
C LEU A 58 14.43 7.49 -10.23
N GLY A 59 14.09 6.23 -10.55
CA GLY A 59 14.88 5.06 -10.17
C GLY A 59 14.89 4.79 -8.66
N VAL A 60 13.84 5.22 -7.92
CA VAL A 60 13.70 4.98 -6.49
C VAL A 60 13.02 3.64 -6.24
N ARG A 61 13.53 2.87 -5.28
CA ARG A 61 12.88 1.63 -4.86
C ARG A 61 11.68 1.94 -3.98
N LEU A 62 10.47 1.64 -4.47
CA LEU A 62 9.22 1.78 -3.73
C LEU A 62 8.82 0.43 -3.11
N LEU A 63 8.57 0.40 -1.80
CA LEU A 63 7.97 -0.73 -1.11
C LEU A 63 6.47 -0.47 -0.92
N VAL A 64 5.67 -1.51 -1.15
CA VAL A 64 4.21 -1.42 -1.05
C VAL A 64 3.74 -2.04 0.25
N GLY A 65 3.01 -1.28 1.04
CA GLY A 65 2.46 -1.74 2.31
C GLY A 65 1.21 -0.97 2.72
N SER A 66 0.74 -1.26 3.92
CA SER A 66 -0.33 -0.51 4.58
C SER A 66 -0.19 -0.63 6.10
N GLU A 67 -0.53 0.43 6.81
CA GLU A 67 -0.81 0.37 8.23
C GLU A 67 -2.24 -0.13 8.42
N ILE A 68 -2.40 -1.21 9.16
CA ILE A 68 -3.68 -1.91 9.32
C ILE A 68 -4.25 -1.66 10.72
N SER A 69 -5.52 -1.25 10.78
CA SER A 69 -6.28 -1.11 12.02
C SER A 69 -6.82 -2.46 12.49
N VAL A 70 -6.53 -2.80 13.74
CA VAL A 70 -7.04 -4.00 14.39
C VAL A 70 -8.26 -3.66 15.27
N ASP A 71 -9.15 -4.61 15.46
CA ASP A 71 -10.44 -4.44 16.18
C ASP A 71 -10.28 -4.14 17.68
N ASP A 72 -9.10 -4.43 18.27
CA ASP A 72 -8.75 -4.05 19.65
C ASP A 72 -8.22 -2.60 19.76
N GLY A 73 -8.21 -1.84 18.65
CA GLY A 73 -7.72 -0.47 18.58
C GLY A 73 -6.21 -0.33 18.33
N SER A 74 -5.48 -1.45 18.24
CA SER A 74 -4.06 -1.43 17.87
C SER A 74 -3.84 -1.37 16.36
N GLN A 75 -2.58 -1.22 15.97
CA GLN A 75 -2.15 -1.11 14.58
C GLN A 75 -0.90 -1.96 14.32
N ILE A 76 -0.76 -2.39 13.07
CA ILE A 76 0.42 -3.10 12.57
C ILE A 76 0.71 -2.66 11.14
N VAL A 77 1.99 -2.48 10.80
CA VAL A 77 2.40 -2.17 9.43
C VAL A 77 2.74 -3.46 8.70
N LEU A 78 2.16 -3.64 7.53
CA LEU A 78 2.37 -4.81 6.67
C LEU A 78 3.00 -4.38 5.34
N LEU A 79 4.07 -5.06 4.92
CA LEU A 79 4.78 -4.83 3.66
C LEU A 79 4.67 -6.06 2.76
N ALA A 80 4.29 -5.89 1.51
CA ALA A 80 4.26 -6.96 0.52
C ALA A 80 5.68 -7.31 0.06
N THR A 81 6.07 -8.59 0.18
CA THR A 81 7.38 -9.06 -0.30
C THR A 81 7.35 -9.42 -1.78
N ASP A 82 6.23 -9.96 -2.24
CA ASP A 82 5.99 -10.43 -3.59
C ASP A 82 4.53 -10.19 -4.01
N ARG A 83 4.17 -10.65 -5.21
CA ARG A 83 2.80 -10.52 -5.73
C ARG A 83 1.75 -11.24 -4.86
N ARG A 84 2.11 -12.35 -4.21
CA ARG A 84 1.18 -13.08 -3.30
C ARG A 84 0.94 -12.25 -2.05
N GLY A 85 1.99 -11.65 -1.49
CA GLY A 85 1.89 -10.74 -0.37
C GLY A 85 1.02 -9.52 -0.67
N TYR A 86 1.18 -8.91 -1.85
CA TYR A 86 0.29 -7.84 -2.27
C TYR A 86 -1.18 -8.29 -2.36
N ALA A 87 -1.44 -9.47 -2.90
CA ALA A 87 -2.79 -10.03 -2.94
C ALA A 87 -3.35 -10.32 -1.54
N SER A 88 -2.53 -10.84 -0.61
CA SER A 88 -2.89 -11.07 0.79
C SER A 88 -3.25 -9.76 1.49
N LEU A 89 -2.42 -8.73 1.33
CA LEU A 89 -2.65 -7.39 1.86
C LEU A 89 -3.96 -6.79 1.33
N CYS A 90 -4.19 -6.84 0.02
CA CYS A 90 -5.42 -6.33 -0.59
C CYS A 90 -6.68 -7.06 -0.08
N ARG A 91 -6.62 -8.39 0.10
CA ARG A 91 -7.75 -9.17 0.65
C ARG A 91 -8.03 -8.78 2.09
N LEU A 92 -7.00 -8.64 2.92
CA LEU A 92 -7.13 -8.22 4.32
C LEU A 92 -7.79 -6.85 4.43
N VAL A 93 -7.27 -5.84 3.70
CA VAL A 93 -7.84 -4.48 3.65
C VAL A 93 -9.29 -4.52 3.16
N THR A 94 -9.58 -5.30 2.11
CA THR A 94 -10.95 -5.43 1.58
C THR A 94 -11.91 -6.00 2.62
N ARG A 95 -11.51 -7.02 3.38
CA ARG A 95 -12.34 -7.59 4.46
C ARG A 95 -12.65 -6.57 5.55
N GLY A 96 -11.64 -5.85 6.03
CA GLY A 96 -11.81 -4.81 7.03
C GLY A 96 -12.76 -3.70 6.56
N ARG A 97 -12.58 -3.24 5.31
CA ARG A 97 -13.40 -2.18 4.72
C ARG A 97 -14.85 -2.59 4.46
N LEU A 98 -15.08 -3.81 3.94
CA LEU A 98 -16.44 -4.27 3.61
C LEU A 98 -17.35 -4.48 4.84
N ARG A 99 -16.77 -4.82 6.00
CA ARG A 99 -17.57 -5.02 7.24
C ARG A 99 -17.74 -3.75 8.05
N SER A 100 -16.91 -2.75 7.82
CA SER A 100 -16.88 -1.51 8.60
C SER A 100 -17.72 -0.41 7.94
N GLU A 101 -18.13 0.58 8.72
CA GLU A 101 -18.75 1.79 8.22
C GLU A 101 -17.80 2.53 7.24
N LYS A 102 -18.37 3.31 6.33
CA LYS A 102 -17.61 4.11 5.38
C LYS A 102 -16.57 4.97 6.09
N GLY A 103 -15.31 4.88 5.65
CA GLY A 103 -14.19 5.61 6.23
C GLY A 103 -13.48 4.88 7.38
N ARG A 104 -14.00 3.73 7.82
CA ARG A 104 -13.39 2.87 8.84
C ARG A 104 -12.93 1.54 8.26
N SER A 105 -12.05 0.88 8.97
CA SER A 105 -11.62 -0.49 8.71
C SER A 105 -11.23 -1.11 10.05
N ALA A 106 -11.53 -2.38 10.24
CA ALA A 106 -11.05 -3.15 11.37
C ALA A 106 -10.96 -4.63 10.98
N VAL A 107 -9.84 -5.25 11.30
CA VAL A 107 -9.61 -6.69 11.14
C VAL A 107 -9.21 -7.29 12.48
N SER A 108 -9.42 -8.58 12.67
CA SER A 108 -8.93 -9.27 13.87
C SER A 108 -7.46 -9.69 13.70
N TRP A 109 -6.79 -9.99 14.82
CA TRP A 109 -5.44 -10.58 14.79
C TRP A 109 -5.40 -11.91 14.05
N ASP A 110 -6.44 -12.73 14.17
CA ASP A 110 -6.55 -13.99 13.43
C ASP A 110 -6.58 -13.76 11.91
N GLU A 111 -7.25 -12.70 11.45
CA GLU A 111 -7.27 -12.34 10.04
C GLU A 111 -5.93 -11.79 9.57
N VAL A 112 -5.22 -11.03 10.39
CA VAL A 112 -3.84 -10.61 10.10
C VAL A 112 -2.96 -11.83 9.93
N CYS A 113 -3.03 -12.80 10.86
CA CYS A 113 -2.28 -14.05 10.78
C CYS A 113 -2.64 -14.90 9.54
N ALA A 114 -3.93 -15.00 9.22
CA ALA A 114 -4.41 -15.75 8.06
C ALA A 114 -3.99 -15.16 6.71
N HIS A 115 -3.54 -13.88 6.68
CA HIS A 115 -3.05 -13.19 5.49
C HIS A 115 -1.54 -12.89 5.53
N SER A 116 -0.77 -13.66 6.30
CA SER A 116 0.68 -13.48 6.48
C SER A 116 1.53 -13.92 5.28
N ASP A 117 0.97 -14.70 4.34
CA ASP A 117 1.74 -15.25 3.20
C ASP A 117 2.27 -14.14 2.28
N GLY A 118 3.59 -14.13 2.06
CA GLY A 118 4.28 -13.13 1.26
C GLY A 118 4.28 -11.71 1.88
N VAL A 119 4.06 -11.58 3.19
CA VAL A 119 3.99 -10.30 3.90
C VAL A 119 5.00 -10.26 5.04
N ILE A 120 5.70 -9.13 5.18
CA ILE A 120 6.49 -8.77 6.37
C ILE A 120 5.61 -7.94 7.29
N ALA A 121 5.64 -8.25 8.59
CA ALA A 121 4.94 -7.52 9.63
C ALA A 121 5.93 -6.69 10.48
N LEU A 122 5.65 -5.39 10.62
CA LEU A 122 6.35 -4.47 11.50
C LEU A 122 5.41 -4.12 12.65
N TRP A 123 5.67 -4.66 13.82
CA TRP A 123 4.82 -4.55 14.98
C TRP A 123 5.39 -3.56 15.99
N GLY A 124 4.88 -2.35 15.99
CA GLY A 124 5.38 -1.25 16.82
C GLY A 124 4.63 0.04 16.59
N GLY A 125 5.18 1.13 17.10
CA GLY A 125 4.54 2.45 17.07
C GLY A 125 3.59 2.69 18.25
N GLU A 126 3.08 3.91 18.37
CA GLU A 126 2.32 4.41 19.52
C GLU A 126 1.07 3.58 19.84
N ARG A 127 0.40 3.05 18.82
CA ARG A 127 -0.82 2.22 18.94
C ARG A 127 -0.55 0.73 18.88
N SER A 128 0.67 0.29 19.13
CA SER A 128 1.00 -1.12 19.14
C SER A 128 0.74 -1.76 20.49
N ALA A 129 0.23 -2.98 20.48
CA ALA A 129 0.11 -3.79 21.70
C ALA A 129 1.49 -4.05 22.37
N LEU A 130 2.61 -3.98 21.63
CA LEU A 130 3.95 -4.10 22.19
C LEU A 130 4.31 -2.97 23.14
N VAL A 131 3.76 -1.78 22.99
CA VAL A 131 4.01 -0.62 23.87
C VAL A 131 2.91 -0.43 24.91
N GLY A 132 1.78 -1.11 24.77
CA GLY A 132 0.63 -1.05 25.68
C GLY A 132 0.98 -1.45 27.12
N VAL A 133 0.07 -1.21 28.06
CA VAL A 133 0.27 -1.58 29.49
C VAL A 133 0.22 -3.10 29.68
N VAL A 134 -0.73 -3.77 29.04
CA VAL A 134 -0.93 -5.22 29.12
C VAL A 134 0.04 -5.94 28.16
N GLU A 135 0.63 -7.03 28.63
CA GLU A 135 1.52 -7.84 27.80
C GLU A 135 0.71 -8.67 26.78
N PRO A 136 1.03 -8.56 25.48
CA PRO A 136 0.22 -9.17 24.41
C PRO A 136 0.63 -10.64 24.12
N LEU A 137 0.63 -11.51 25.12
CA LEU A 137 1.15 -12.88 25.04
C LEU A 137 0.53 -13.69 23.88
N HIS A 138 -0.81 -13.71 23.78
CA HIS A 138 -1.49 -14.46 22.72
C HIS A 138 -1.22 -13.88 21.34
N VAL A 139 -1.28 -12.57 21.21
CA VAL A 139 -1.02 -11.88 19.94
C VAL A 139 0.42 -12.14 19.48
N ALA A 140 1.39 -12.04 20.40
CA ALA A 140 2.80 -12.28 20.09
C ALA A 140 3.04 -13.72 19.60
N ALA A 141 2.47 -14.71 20.29
CA ALA A 141 2.57 -16.12 19.90
C ALA A 141 1.95 -16.37 18.51
N SER A 142 0.74 -15.87 18.26
CA SER A 142 0.06 -16.01 16.97
C SER A 142 0.81 -15.33 15.83
N LEU A 143 1.33 -14.12 16.05
CA LEU A 143 2.13 -13.41 15.05
C LEU A 143 3.46 -14.13 14.77
N LYS A 144 4.14 -14.64 15.81
CA LYS A 144 5.39 -15.39 15.62
C LYS A 144 5.15 -16.69 14.84
N ASP A 145 4.07 -17.40 15.10
CA ASP A 145 3.69 -18.61 14.37
C ASP A 145 3.37 -18.30 12.89
N ALA A 146 2.59 -17.25 12.63
CA ALA A 146 2.14 -16.91 11.30
C ALA A 146 3.24 -16.28 10.42
N PHE A 147 4.08 -15.41 10.98
CA PHE A 147 5.07 -14.64 10.23
C PHE A 147 6.49 -15.22 10.32
N GLY A 148 6.83 -15.96 11.39
CA GLY A 148 8.15 -16.53 11.59
C GLY A 148 9.26 -15.47 11.55
N ASP A 149 10.19 -15.59 10.61
CA ASP A 149 11.30 -14.67 10.37
C ASP A 149 10.90 -13.36 9.66
N ARG A 150 9.63 -13.23 9.29
CA ARG A 150 9.03 -12.04 8.66
C ARG A 150 8.34 -11.11 9.67
N LEU A 151 8.46 -11.38 10.97
CA LEU A 151 7.98 -10.52 12.04
C LEU A 151 9.13 -9.70 12.62
N TYR A 152 8.96 -8.38 12.67
CA TYR A 152 9.90 -7.43 13.27
C TYR A 152 9.17 -6.56 14.29
N ALA A 153 9.81 -6.27 15.41
CA ALA A 153 9.38 -5.22 16.31
C ALA A 153 9.88 -3.87 15.77
N MET A 154 9.01 -2.86 15.70
CA MET A 154 9.33 -1.57 15.11
C MET A 154 9.53 -0.51 16.21
N ALA A 155 10.81 -0.17 16.52
CA ALA A 155 11.14 0.92 17.41
C ALA A 155 11.05 2.24 16.66
N ALA A 156 10.09 3.09 17.07
CA ALA A 156 9.83 4.38 16.43
C ALA A 156 10.32 5.52 17.32
N ARG A 157 11.10 6.46 16.75
CA ARG A 157 11.66 7.62 17.49
C ARG A 157 11.28 8.95 16.82
N HIS A 158 10.66 9.85 17.62
CA HIS A 158 10.27 11.21 17.20
C HIS A 158 10.72 12.24 18.24
N ARG A 159 11.72 11.89 19.07
CA ARG A 159 12.26 12.76 20.15
C ARG A 159 11.19 13.24 21.14
N ARG A 160 10.30 12.32 21.53
CA ARG A 160 9.31 12.53 22.59
C ARG A 160 9.80 11.84 23.86
N ALA A 161 9.53 12.44 25.01
CA ALA A 161 9.96 11.87 26.29
C ALA A 161 9.28 10.53 26.59
N GLU A 162 8.01 10.39 26.22
CA GLU A 162 7.21 9.18 26.41
C GLU A 162 7.79 7.97 25.66
N GLU A 163 8.44 8.20 24.52
CA GLU A 163 9.05 7.14 23.71
C GLU A 163 10.15 6.37 24.43
N ILE A 164 10.79 6.95 25.43
CA ILE A 164 11.86 6.28 26.19
C ILE A 164 11.32 5.03 26.92
N GLU A 165 10.21 5.18 27.62
CA GLU A 165 9.58 4.07 28.34
C GLU A 165 8.87 3.11 27.41
N GLU A 166 8.21 3.61 26.37
CA GLU A 166 7.53 2.83 25.34
C GLU A 166 8.52 1.94 24.61
N GLU A 167 9.65 2.48 24.15
CA GLU A 167 10.70 1.72 23.46
C GLU A 167 11.36 0.71 24.40
N ALA A 168 11.66 1.08 25.66
CA ALA A 168 12.22 0.15 26.63
C ALA A 168 11.29 -1.05 26.86
N ARG A 169 9.98 -0.82 26.90
CA ARG A 169 8.95 -1.88 27.02
C ARG A 169 8.89 -2.74 25.77
N LEU A 170 8.86 -2.11 24.59
CA LEU A 170 8.88 -2.80 23.29
C LEU A 170 10.12 -3.71 23.20
N ARG A 171 11.31 -3.22 23.50
CA ARG A 171 12.57 -3.98 23.41
C ARG A 171 12.61 -5.17 24.35
N ARG A 172 12.13 -5.02 25.61
CA ARG A 172 12.03 -6.14 26.54
C ARG A 172 11.11 -7.23 26.02
N ARG A 173 9.93 -6.85 25.49
CA ARG A 173 8.98 -7.80 24.93
C ARG A 173 9.48 -8.43 23.64
N ALA A 174 10.08 -7.65 22.76
CA ALA A 174 10.69 -8.16 21.53
C ALA A 174 11.77 -9.22 21.85
N ALA A 175 12.61 -8.97 22.86
CA ALA A 175 13.61 -9.94 23.31
C ALA A 175 12.94 -11.19 23.94
N HIS A 176 11.87 -11.01 24.73
CA HIS A 176 11.13 -12.14 25.33
C HIS A 176 10.52 -13.07 24.28
N PHE A 177 9.98 -12.50 23.19
CA PHE A 177 9.36 -13.27 22.10
C PHE A 177 10.33 -13.61 20.96
N ASP A 178 11.61 -13.31 21.10
CA ASP A 178 12.64 -13.49 20.06
C ASP A 178 12.20 -12.83 18.73
N ILE A 179 11.83 -11.55 18.79
CA ILE A 179 11.45 -10.74 17.62
C ILE A 179 12.56 -9.71 17.36
N PRO A 180 13.20 -9.69 16.18
CA PRO A 180 14.23 -8.71 15.87
C PRO A 180 13.65 -7.29 15.79
N VAL A 181 14.40 -6.30 16.31
CA VAL A 181 13.98 -4.90 16.32
C VAL A 181 14.47 -4.20 15.06
N ALA A 182 13.60 -3.49 14.36
CA ALA A 182 13.92 -2.58 13.25
C ALA A 182 13.66 -1.13 13.66
N ALA A 183 14.53 -0.22 13.22
CA ALA A 183 14.38 1.22 13.45
C ALA A 183 13.31 1.82 12.55
N ALA A 184 12.53 2.78 13.05
CA ALA A 184 11.51 3.46 12.25
C ALA A 184 11.31 4.92 12.69
N VAL A 185 10.70 5.68 11.79
CA VAL A 185 10.04 6.96 12.04
C VAL A 185 8.68 6.87 11.38
N GLU A 186 7.61 7.21 12.09
CA GLU A 186 6.32 7.45 11.46
C GLU A 186 6.41 8.73 10.63
N VAL A 187 6.44 8.60 9.32
CA VAL A 187 6.57 9.75 8.43
C VAL A 187 5.18 10.18 7.97
N LEU A 188 4.79 11.40 8.34
CA LEU A 188 3.49 12.02 8.00
C LEU A 188 3.62 13.07 6.90
N TYR A 189 4.84 13.51 6.61
CA TYR A 189 5.13 14.47 5.54
C TYR A 189 6.58 14.32 5.04
N HIS A 190 6.80 14.67 3.77
CA HIS A 190 8.11 14.55 3.13
C HIS A 190 9.15 15.56 3.67
N SER A 191 8.71 16.72 4.18
CA SER A 191 9.55 17.81 4.65
C SER A 191 9.00 18.43 5.93
N PRO A 192 9.87 18.90 6.88
CA PRO A 192 9.44 19.58 8.10
C PRO A 192 8.56 20.81 7.85
N SER A 193 8.70 21.47 6.69
CA SER A 193 7.88 22.61 6.29
C SER A 193 6.39 22.29 6.10
N ARG A 194 6.02 21.00 5.97
CA ARG A 194 4.63 20.53 5.84
C ARG A 194 3.93 20.33 7.19
N ARG A 195 4.65 20.41 8.31
CA ARG A 195 4.06 20.30 9.65
C ARG A 195 2.86 21.22 9.87
N PRO A 196 2.88 22.51 9.51
CA PRO A 196 1.70 23.38 9.70
C PRO A 196 0.45 22.86 8.96
N LEU A 197 0.62 22.26 7.78
CA LEU A 197 -0.49 21.61 7.06
C LEU A 197 -1.01 20.41 7.83
N GLN A 198 -0.13 19.56 8.37
CA GLN A 198 -0.52 18.39 9.17
C GLN A 198 -1.26 18.82 10.44
N ASP A 199 -0.86 19.93 11.10
CA ASP A 199 -1.57 20.49 12.25
C ASP A 199 -3.00 20.94 11.88
N VAL A 200 -3.19 21.55 10.71
CA VAL A 200 -4.51 21.90 10.17
C VAL A 200 -5.36 20.66 9.89
N LEU A 201 -4.79 19.64 9.25
CA LEU A 201 -5.47 18.36 8.99
C LEU A 201 -5.92 17.70 10.30
N THR A 202 -5.07 17.73 11.34
CA THR A 202 -5.41 17.25 12.69
C THR A 202 -6.58 18.03 13.27
N CYS A 203 -6.59 19.35 13.13
CA CYS A 203 -7.72 20.19 13.60
C CYS A 203 -9.03 19.81 12.89
N ILE A 204 -9.00 19.59 11.58
CA ILE A 204 -10.17 19.16 10.81
C ILE A 204 -10.65 17.79 11.29
N ARG A 205 -9.74 16.84 11.47
CA ARG A 205 -10.04 15.48 11.95
C ARG A 205 -10.76 15.47 13.30
N HIS A 206 -10.36 16.37 14.20
CA HIS A 206 -10.90 16.44 15.57
C HIS A 206 -11.98 17.52 15.76
N GLY A 207 -12.39 18.21 14.69
CA GLY A 207 -13.41 19.28 14.77
C GLY A 207 -13.00 20.45 15.67
N THR A 208 -11.69 20.78 15.73
CA THR A 208 -11.12 21.80 16.62
C THR A 208 -10.38 22.89 15.84
N ARG A 209 -9.80 23.87 16.53
CA ARG A 209 -9.04 24.98 15.93
C ARG A 209 -7.58 24.93 16.39
N LEU A 210 -6.66 25.49 15.60
CA LEU A 210 -5.23 25.57 15.94
C LEU A 210 -4.97 26.21 17.32
N THR A 211 -5.80 27.15 17.72
CA THR A 211 -5.69 27.83 19.03
C THR A 211 -6.15 26.98 20.22
N THR A 212 -6.90 25.89 19.98
CA THR A 212 -7.50 25.05 21.02
C THR A 212 -7.15 23.57 20.91
N VAL A 213 -6.42 23.17 19.88
CA VAL A 213 -6.08 21.77 19.57
C VAL A 213 -5.21 21.10 20.64
N GLY A 214 -4.38 21.88 21.35
CA GLY A 214 -3.56 21.40 22.45
C GLY A 214 -2.62 20.26 22.04
N ARG A 215 -2.67 19.16 22.78
CA ARG A 215 -1.79 17.98 22.58
C ARG A 215 -2.23 17.03 21.45
N LEU A 216 -3.28 17.36 20.69
CA LEU A 216 -3.71 16.53 19.56
C LEU A 216 -2.76 16.67 18.35
N THR A 217 -2.06 17.82 18.22
CA THR A 217 -1.00 18.00 17.23
C THR A 217 0.30 17.33 17.68
N ARG A 218 1.16 16.98 16.75
CA ARG A 218 2.49 16.45 17.06
C ARG A 218 3.36 17.52 17.71
N PRO A 219 4.15 17.19 18.77
CA PRO A 219 4.88 18.19 19.54
C PRO A 219 6.03 18.84 18.77
N ASN A 220 6.55 18.17 17.76
CA ASN A 220 7.70 18.60 16.96
C ASN A 220 7.53 18.24 15.48
N ALA A 221 8.54 18.53 14.65
CA ALA A 221 8.54 18.23 13.21
C ALA A 221 9.29 16.91 12.87
N GLU A 222 9.47 16.02 13.84
CA GLU A 222 10.25 14.79 13.67
C GLU A 222 9.54 13.73 12.79
N HIS A 223 8.26 13.91 12.49
CA HIS A 223 7.50 13.07 11.56
C HIS A 223 7.79 13.37 10.07
N ALA A 224 8.93 14.00 9.78
CA ALA A 224 9.42 14.21 8.41
C ALA A 224 10.31 13.06 7.94
N LEU A 225 10.33 12.85 6.61
CA LEU A 225 11.32 11.97 5.98
C LEU A 225 12.72 12.48 6.30
N LYS A 226 13.63 11.60 6.73
CA LYS A 226 14.95 12.00 7.26
C LYS A 226 16.06 11.72 6.28
N PRO A 227 17.08 12.61 6.21
CA PRO A 227 18.34 12.28 5.57
C PRO A 227 18.99 11.05 6.23
N PRO A 228 19.74 10.20 5.48
CA PRO A 228 20.36 8.99 6.03
C PRO A 228 21.19 9.25 7.29
N ARG A 229 22.01 10.29 7.31
CA ARG A 229 22.83 10.64 8.46
C ARG A 229 21.98 10.95 9.69
N THR A 230 20.95 11.77 9.53
CA THR A 230 20.04 12.16 10.63
C THR A 230 19.28 10.95 11.18
N PHE A 231 18.92 9.99 10.32
CA PHE A 231 18.28 8.76 10.77
C PHE A 231 19.25 7.87 11.54
N VAL A 232 20.49 7.71 11.07
CA VAL A 232 21.53 6.96 11.78
C VAL A 232 21.85 7.61 13.13
N ASP A 233 22.02 8.94 13.18
CA ASP A 233 22.28 9.68 14.42
C ASP A 233 21.11 9.53 15.43
N LEU A 234 19.87 9.37 14.95
CA LEU A 234 18.70 9.15 15.82
C LEU A 234 18.73 7.77 16.51
N PHE A 235 19.40 6.78 15.90
CA PHE A 235 19.56 5.41 16.38
C PHE A 235 21.04 5.03 16.56
N GLU A 236 21.90 5.99 16.99
CA GLU A 236 23.34 5.76 17.16
C GLU A 236 23.67 4.63 18.15
N ASP A 237 22.75 4.36 19.07
CA ASP A 237 22.82 3.30 20.07
C ASP A 237 22.41 1.91 19.56
N ASP A 238 21.78 1.80 18.34
CA ASP A 238 21.33 0.53 17.76
C ASP A 238 21.48 0.49 16.24
N PHE A 239 22.72 0.41 15.79
CA PHE A 239 23.02 0.29 14.37
C PHE A 239 22.43 -0.98 13.72
N ALA A 240 22.24 -2.05 14.49
CA ALA A 240 21.63 -3.27 13.99
C ALA A 240 20.16 -3.06 13.60
N ALA A 241 19.39 -2.27 14.37
CA ALA A 241 18.03 -1.90 14.03
C ALA A 241 17.97 -1.02 12.76
N VAL A 242 18.92 -0.13 12.56
CA VAL A 242 19.05 0.66 11.31
C VAL A 242 19.34 -0.25 10.13
N SER A 243 20.31 -1.15 10.24
CA SER A 243 20.69 -2.08 9.17
C SER A 243 19.54 -2.98 8.73
N ARG A 244 18.68 -3.39 9.67
CA ARG A 244 17.48 -4.19 9.37
C ARG A 244 16.49 -3.48 8.47
N THR A 245 16.45 -2.16 8.42
CA THR A 245 15.58 -1.45 7.48
C THR A 245 15.94 -1.76 6.03
N SER A 246 17.23 -1.84 5.73
CA SER A 246 17.72 -2.22 4.40
C SER A 246 17.49 -3.71 4.11
N GLU A 247 17.72 -4.59 5.10
CA GLU A 247 17.40 -6.02 5.00
C GLU A 247 15.91 -6.24 4.66
N ILE A 248 15.01 -5.58 5.38
CA ILE A 248 13.56 -5.64 5.11
C ILE A 248 13.25 -5.15 3.70
N ALA A 249 13.86 -4.03 3.29
CA ALA A 249 13.66 -3.50 1.95
C ALA A 249 14.14 -4.47 0.86
N GLU A 250 15.25 -5.16 1.06
CA GLU A 250 15.77 -6.16 0.11
C GLU A 250 14.85 -7.37 -0.03
N ARG A 251 14.14 -7.75 1.03
CA ARG A 251 13.14 -8.83 1.02
C ARG A 251 11.85 -8.46 0.31
N CYS A 252 11.54 -7.16 0.11
CA CYS A 252 10.35 -6.67 -0.58
C CYS A 252 10.67 -6.43 -2.06
N THR A 253 10.41 -7.41 -2.91
CA THR A 253 10.72 -7.35 -4.35
C THR A 253 9.53 -7.00 -5.23
N PHE A 254 8.33 -6.97 -4.68
CA PHE A 254 7.11 -6.70 -5.42
C PHE A 254 7.12 -5.32 -6.07
N THR A 255 6.67 -5.26 -7.31
CA THR A 255 6.41 -4.02 -8.04
C THR A 255 5.05 -4.06 -8.74
N LEU A 256 4.36 -2.91 -8.85
CA LEU A 256 3.09 -2.84 -9.59
C LEU A 256 3.25 -3.20 -11.06
N SER A 257 4.44 -3.12 -11.63
CA SER A 257 4.73 -3.56 -13.02
C SER A 257 4.47 -5.06 -13.23
N GLU A 258 4.44 -5.88 -12.17
CA GLU A 258 4.09 -7.30 -12.24
C GLU A 258 2.59 -7.54 -12.43
N LEU A 259 1.76 -6.52 -12.17
CA LEU A 259 0.31 -6.61 -12.29
C LEU A 259 -0.08 -6.43 -13.75
N ARG A 260 -0.49 -7.54 -14.36
CA ARG A 260 -1.18 -7.49 -15.66
C ARG A 260 -2.68 -7.53 -15.40
N TYR A 261 -3.38 -6.50 -15.83
CA TYR A 261 -4.83 -6.52 -15.80
C TYR A 261 -5.31 -7.53 -16.86
N ARG A 262 -5.99 -8.58 -16.40
CA ARG A 262 -6.80 -9.42 -17.28
C ARG A 262 -8.23 -9.01 -17.09
N TYR A 263 -8.86 -8.60 -18.17
CA TYR A 263 -10.30 -8.40 -18.16
C TYR A 263 -11.00 -9.69 -17.73
N PRO A 264 -12.11 -9.62 -16.98
CA PRO A 264 -12.89 -10.81 -16.65
C PRO A 264 -13.13 -11.60 -17.93
N SER A 265 -12.79 -12.89 -17.90
CA SER A 265 -13.10 -13.78 -19.01
C SER A 265 -14.63 -13.93 -19.07
N GLU A 266 -15.23 -13.42 -20.12
CA GLU A 266 -16.65 -13.62 -20.36
C GLU A 266 -16.94 -15.10 -20.61
N ARG A 267 -18.20 -15.50 -20.42
CA ARG A 267 -18.67 -16.81 -20.86
C ARG A 267 -18.66 -16.83 -22.39
N LEU A 268 -17.58 -17.33 -22.95
CA LEU A 268 -17.44 -17.52 -24.38
C LEU A 268 -18.27 -18.72 -24.81
N PRO A 269 -18.84 -18.70 -26.04
CA PRO A 269 -19.40 -19.90 -26.63
C PRO A 269 -18.34 -21.02 -26.67
N ASP A 270 -18.77 -22.25 -26.41
CA ASP A 270 -17.89 -23.42 -26.35
C ASP A 270 -16.98 -23.50 -27.57
N GLY A 271 -15.66 -23.64 -27.29
CA GLY A 271 -14.62 -23.80 -28.30
C GLY A 271 -14.14 -22.55 -29.00
N LYS A 272 -14.61 -21.34 -28.64
CA LYS A 272 -14.11 -20.08 -29.20
C LYS A 272 -13.16 -19.32 -28.28
N THR A 273 -12.19 -18.66 -28.88
CA THR A 273 -11.35 -17.66 -28.21
C THR A 273 -12.07 -16.31 -28.15
N SER A 274 -11.63 -15.40 -27.25
CA SER A 274 -12.16 -14.03 -27.17
C SER A 274 -11.99 -13.27 -28.50
N ALA A 275 -10.88 -13.47 -29.19
CA ALA A 275 -10.61 -12.85 -30.49
C ALA A 275 -11.57 -13.33 -31.58
N GLU A 276 -11.78 -14.66 -31.66
CA GLU A 276 -12.72 -15.25 -32.63
C GLU A 276 -14.17 -14.81 -32.37
N TRP A 277 -14.56 -14.73 -31.09
CA TRP A 277 -15.89 -14.29 -30.73
C TRP A 277 -16.11 -12.81 -31.06
N LEU A 278 -15.17 -11.95 -30.66
CA LEU A 278 -15.20 -10.51 -30.98
C LEU A 278 -15.26 -10.28 -32.50
N ARG A 279 -14.43 -11.00 -33.26
CA ARG A 279 -14.42 -10.94 -34.71
C ARG A 279 -15.80 -11.31 -35.31
N GLY A 280 -16.41 -12.38 -34.83
CA GLY A 280 -17.72 -12.81 -35.26
C GLY A 280 -18.81 -11.76 -35.04
N LEU A 281 -18.85 -11.18 -33.82
CA LEU A 281 -19.78 -10.11 -33.45
C LEU A 281 -19.55 -8.84 -34.29
N THR A 282 -18.30 -8.44 -34.49
CA THR A 282 -17.95 -7.27 -35.30
C THR A 282 -18.38 -7.42 -36.74
N LEU A 283 -18.13 -8.57 -37.37
CA LEU A 283 -18.56 -8.83 -38.74
C LEU A 283 -20.07 -8.93 -38.89
N ALA A 284 -20.76 -9.50 -37.89
CA ALA A 284 -22.24 -9.53 -37.88
C ALA A 284 -22.81 -8.11 -37.77
N GLY A 285 -22.27 -7.28 -36.88
CA GLY A 285 -22.65 -5.87 -36.76
C GLY A 285 -22.36 -5.05 -38.03
N ALA A 286 -21.22 -5.31 -38.67
CA ALA A 286 -20.86 -4.66 -39.94
C ALA A 286 -21.83 -5.01 -41.08
N ARG A 287 -22.22 -6.28 -41.19
CA ARG A 287 -23.25 -6.69 -42.20
C ARG A 287 -24.59 -6.01 -41.94
N GLY A 288 -25.00 -5.91 -40.69
CA GLY A 288 -26.24 -5.19 -40.36
C GLY A 288 -26.19 -3.70 -40.74
N ARG A 289 -25.00 -3.07 -40.77
CA ARG A 289 -24.82 -1.64 -41.07
C ARG A 289 -24.56 -1.35 -42.55
N TYR A 290 -23.79 -2.20 -43.24
CA TYR A 290 -23.29 -1.97 -44.58
C TYR A 290 -23.89 -2.94 -45.64
N GLY A 291 -24.72 -3.90 -45.19
CA GLY A 291 -25.29 -4.95 -46.03
C GLY A 291 -24.39 -6.19 -46.11
N GLU A 292 -24.89 -7.25 -46.72
CA GLU A 292 -24.20 -8.56 -46.79
C GLU A 292 -22.80 -8.49 -47.45
N ARG A 293 -22.64 -7.59 -48.43
CA ARG A 293 -21.36 -7.39 -49.11
C ARG A 293 -20.64 -6.15 -48.54
N LEU A 294 -19.71 -6.37 -47.66
CA LEU A 294 -18.94 -5.30 -47.01
C LEU A 294 -18.03 -4.58 -48.05
N PRO A 295 -17.94 -3.25 -48.01
CA PRO A 295 -16.94 -2.50 -48.79
C PRO A 295 -15.52 -2.93 -48.41
N ALA A 296 -14.59 -2.94 -49.38
CA ALA A 296 -13.24 -3.45 -49.22
C ALA A 296 -12.41 -2.60 -48.22
N ASP A 297 -12.64 -1.30 -48.18
CA ASP A 297 -12.02 -0.36 -47.22
C ASP A 297 -12.50 -0.59 -45.80
N VAL A 298 -13.81 -0.82 -45.59
CA VAL A 298 -14.39 -1.16 -44.28
C VAL A 298 -13.82 -2.48 -43.79
N THR A 299 -13.78 -3.53 -44.65
CA THR A 299 -13.20 -4.83 -44.26
C THR A 299 -11.75 -4.69 -43.84
N ARG A 300 -10.93 -3.93 -44.58
CA ARG A 300 -9.53 -3.71 -44.26
C ARG A 300 -9.33 -2.99 -42.92
N GLN A 301 -10.19 -2.00 -42.64
CA GLN A 301 -10.11 -1.28 -41.37
C GLN A 301 -10.49 -2.16 -40.18
N ILE A 302 -11.56 -2.94 -40.31
CA ILE A 302 -11.98 -3.91 -39.28
C ILE A 302 -10.87 -4.91 -38.97
N GLU A 303 -10.23 -5.50 -40.01
CA GLU A 303 -9.14 -6.45 -39.81
C GLU A 303 -7.94 -5.81 -39.10
N LYS A 304 -7.58 -4.57 -39.48
CA LYS A 304 -6.48 -3.83 -38.85
C LYS A 304 -6.76 -3.58 -37.35
N GLU A 305 -7.97 -3.16 -37.02
CA GLU A 305 -8.33 -2.86 -35.63
C GLU A 305 -8.44 -4.12 -34.77
N LEU A 306 -9.05 -5.19 -35.31
CA LEU A 306 -9.14 -6.46 -34.61
C LEU A 306 -7.75 -7.06 -34.31
N ALA A 307 -6.82 -6.96 -35.29
CA ALA A 307 -5.44 -7.40 -35.08
C ALA A 307 -4.74 -6.62 -33.95
N LEU A 308 -4.93 -5.31 -33.89
CA LEU A 308 -4.37 -4.46 -32.83
C LEU A 308 -5.01 -4.76 -31.47
N ILE A 309 -6.32 -4.98 -31.43
CA ILE A 309 -7.04 -5.32 -30.19
C ILE A 309 -6.56 -6.67 -29.64
N ASP A 310 -6.30 -7.64 -30.50
CA ASP A 310 -5.81 -8.97 -30.13
C ASP A 310 -4.34 -8.88 -29.65
N GLU A 311 -3.47 -8.16 -30.37
CA GLU A 311 -2.07 -7.90 -29.99
C GLU A 311 -1.95 -7.27 -28.59
N LEU A 312 -2.86 -6.36 -28.27
CA LEU A 312 -2.90 -5.65 -26.98
C LEU A 312 -3.63 -6.43 -25.87
N ASP A 313 -4.19 -7.62 -26.13
CA ASP A 313 -5.00 -8.43 -25.20
C ASP A 313 -6.24 -7.68 -24.67
N TYR A 314 -6.89 -6.87 -25.54
CA TYR A 314 -8.07 -6.07 -25.19
C TYR A 314 -9.40 -6.67 -25.67
N CYS A 315 -9.41 -7.89 -26.22
CA CYS A 315 -10.64 -8.53 -26.72
C CYS A 315 -11.74 -8.60 -25.65
N GLY A 316 -11.39 -8.97 -24.41
CA GLY A 316 -12.34 -9.02 -23.28
C GLY A 316 -12.99 -7.69 -22.97
N TYR A 317 -12.24 -6.57 -23.07
CA TYR A 317 -12.79 -5.23 -22.88
C TYR A 317 -13.90 -4.91 -23.88
N PHE A 318 -13.66 -5.16 -25.16
CA PHE A 318 -14.67 -4.90 -26.22
C PHE A 318 -15.88 -5.80 -26.10
N LEU A 319 -15.69 -7.06 -25.69
CA LEU A 319 -16.80 -8.00 -25.43
C LEU A 319 -17.65 -7.53 -24.24
N THR A 320 -17.04 -7.10 -23.13
CA THR A 320 -17.75 -6.52 -21.98
C THR A 320 -18.57 -5.28 -22.39
N MET A 321 -17.97 -4.38 -23.19
CA MET A 321 -18.67 -3.19 -23.69
C MET A 321 -19.84 -3.57 -24.60
N HIS A 322 -19.69 -4.59 -25.44
CA HIS A 322 -20.76 -5.11 -26.27
C HIS A 322 -21.93 -5.66 -25.44
N GLU A 323 -21.65 -6.44 -24.38
CA GLU A 323 -22.70 -6.97 -23.49
C GLU A 323 -23.46 -5.85 -22.76
N ILE A 324 -22.76 -4.84 -22.28
CA ILE A 324 -23.39 -3.67 -21.64
C ILE A 324 -24.34 -2.98 -22.62
N VAL A 325 -23.88 -2.71 -23.84
CA VAL A 325 -24.69 -2.06 -24.89
C VAL A 325 -25.90 -2.90 -25.25
N GLU A 326 -25.74 -4.23 -25.44
CA GLU A 326 -26.82 -5.14 -25.74
C GLU A 326 -27.83 -5.26 -24.60
N TYR A 327 -27.34 -5.26 -23.34
CA TYR A 327 -28.24 -5.22 -22.18
C TYR A 327 -29.06 -3.93 -22.14
N CYS A 328 -28.45 -2.77 -22.35
CA CYS A 328 -29.16 -1.48 -22.37
C CYS A 328 -30.20 -1.44 -23.50
N ARG A 329 -29.87 -1.94 -24.71
CA ARG A 329 -30.80 -2.00 -25.83
C ARG A 329 -32.02 -2.90 -25.59
N ARG A 330 -31.80 -4.00 -24.83
CA ARG A 330 -32.91 -4.93 -24.48
C ARG A 330 -33.78 -4.43 -23.34
N SER A 331 -33.22 -3.60 -22.47
CA SER A 331 -33.88 -3.11 -21.26
C SER A 331 -34.62 -1.76 -21.46
N GLY A 332 -34.47 -1.11 -22.62
CA GLY A 332 -35.09 0.18 -22.97
C GLY A 332 -34.16 1.32 -22.58
#